data_027279127f5822c8fcfb3e705ec7f112
#
_entry.id   027279127f5822c8fcfb3e705ec7f112
#
_cell.length_a   1.000
_cell.length_b   1.000
_cell.length_c   1.000
_cell.angle_alpha   90.00
_cell.angle_beta   90.00
_cell.angle_gamma   90.00
#
_symmetry.space_group_name_H-M   'P 1'
#
loop_
_entity.id
_entity.type
_entity.pdbx_description
1 polymer ?
#
loop_
_entity_poly.entity_id
_entity_poly.type
_entity_poly.pdbx_seq_one_letter_code
_entity_poly.pdbx_strand_id
1 'polypeptide(L)'
;NFKEKYKNKITAMICDSTNVMTKGRSGSELTVRNNLVKVVKDLKNRVFVTSFASNVARLETVAYVAKETNRSLVVVGRSMHRMISVAREVGILKDIKIILNEKEAAKKKKSELLYLCTGSQGEPRGAMMRIANNDFQGIEIDKNDTVIFSSKIIPGNEKKLYGMFNKLSEMHVDVITEYDADIHVSGHPCEDEMIDMYNWIKPEISVPVHGEHRHLKYHSELAKSLGVKHPMLIQNGDILKLAPGEPEVIDQCMSGRLYFDGNKLVPSDSYHLSERKRMSFNGILNITCVLNKKLRLNSPPIISCNGIDLFDEYDDDIIDSLEEEIYNFFDNTNNLSKKDSKVHKKLESVSKNFIFKRTRKKPLTNIHLVHI
;
A
#
# COMPACT_ATOMS: atom_id res chain seq x y z
N ASN A 1 3.40 16.74 36.87
CA ASN A 1 4.19 15.65 36.33
C ASN A 1 3.31 14.42 36.09
N PHE A 2 3.25 13.89 34.85
CA PHE A 2 2.38 12.76 34.47
C PHE A 2 2.70 11.50 35.30
N LYS A 3 3.99 11.17 35.46
CA LYS A 3 4.46 10.01 36.22
C LYS A 3 3.97 9.99 37.66
N GLU A 4 4.00 11.12 38.36
CA GLU A 4 3.53 11.23 39.76
C GLU A 4 2.02 11.15 39.84
N LYS A 5 1.30 11.80 38.89
CA LYS A 5 -0.16 11.86 38.89
C LYS A 5 -0.79 10.49 38.64
N TYR A 6 -0.21 9.65 37.81
CA TYR A 6 -0.81 8.40 37.33
C TYR A 6 -0.11 7.12 37.77
N LYS A 7 0.97 7.20 38.55
CA LYS A 7 1.66 6.03 39.10
C LYS A 7 0.67 5.09 39.81
N ASN A 8 0.65 3.82 39.41
CA ASN A 8 -0.23 2.77 39.94
C ASN A 8 -1.75 3.06 39.80
N LYS A 9 -2.14 3.93 38.86
CA LYS A 9 -3.55 4.27 38.59
C LYS A 9 -4.01 3.81 37.21
N ILE A 10 -3.08 3.26 36.42
CA ILE A 10 -3.38 2.81 35.05
C ILE A 10 -3.59 1.30 35.08
N THR A 11 -4.80 0.86 34.81
CA THR A 11 -5.15 -0.56 34.77
C THR A 11 -4.53 -1.23 33.55
N ALA A 12 -4.66 -0.64 32.36
CA ALA A 12 -4.15 -1.22 31.13
C ALA A 12 -3.36 -0.22 30.29
N MET A 13 -2.28 -0.67 29.65
CA MET A 13 -1.55 0.05 28.63
C MET A 13 -1.69 -0.66 27.29
N ILE A 14 -2.32 0.02 26.35
CA ILE A 14 -2.42 -0.41 24.92
C ILE A 14 -1.34 0.35 24.17
N CYS A 15 -0.34 -0.34 23.64
CA CYS A 15 0.86 0.31 23.12
C CYS A 15 1.32 -0.28 21.78
N ASP A 16 1.85 0.61 20.93
CA ASP A 16 2.47 0.29 19.65
C ASP A 16 3.63 -0.71 19.79
N SER A 17 3.75 -1.64 18.86
CA SER A 17 4.78 -2.68 18.87
C SER A 17 5.71 -2.64 17.66
N THR A 18 5.57 -1.66 16.77
CA THR A 18 6.25 -1.64 15.46
C THR A 18 7.77 -1.76 15.58
N ASN A 19 8.38 -0.99 16.47
CA ASN A 19 9.83 -0.97 16.66
C ASN A 19 10.29 -1.63 17.97
N VAL A 20 9.46 -2.42 18.62
CA VAL A 20 9.78 -3.05 19.92
C VAL A 20 11.07 -3.89 19.89
N MET A 21 11.44 -4.46 18.76
CA MET A 21 12.66 -5.26 18.57
C MET A 21 13.87 -4.41 18.20
N THR A 22 13.71 -3.10 18.03
CA THR A 22 14.81 -2.17 17.74
C THR A 22 15.37 -1.63 19.03
N LYS A 23 16.64 -1.93 19.31
CA LYS A 23 17.34 -1.43 20.49
C LYS A 23 17.56 0.07 20.42
N GLY A 24 17.66 0.71 21.59
CA GLY A 24 17.92 2.13 21.70
C GLY A 24 16.65 2.99 21.61
N ARG A 25 16.79 4.17 21.06
CA ARG A 25 15.75 5.21 20.99
C ARG A 25 15.51 5.68 19.58
N SER A 26 14.29 6.09 19.28
CA SER A 26 13.89 6.56 17.94
C SER A 26 14.51 7.91 17.53
N GLY A 27 14.97 8.71 18.50
CA GLY A 27 15.52 10.03 18.23
C GLY A 27 14.53 11.19 18.45
N SER A 28 14.88 12.36 17.96
CA SER A 28 14.12 13.59 18.20
C SER A 28 13.83 14.36 16.91
N GLU A 29 12.64 14.91 16.77
CA GLU A 29 12.30 15.86 15.69
C GLU A 29 13.22 17.11 15.71
N LEU A 30 13.77 17.50 16.86
CA LEU A 30 14.73 18.59 16.94
C LEU A 30 16.04 18.24 16.23
N THR A 31 16.50 17.01 16.32
CA THR A 31 17.68 16.53 15.57
C THR A 31 17.43 16.59 14.07
N VAL A 32 16.27 16.11 13.63
CA VAL A 32 15.86 16.21 12.21
C VAL A 32 15.78 17.67 11.74
N ARG A 33 15.21 18.57 12.56
CA ARG A 33 15.15 20.01 12.27
C ARG A 33 16.54 20.58 12.02
N ASN A 34 17.47 20.33 12.92
CA ASN A 34 18.84 20.83 12.83
C ASN A 34 19.58 20.29 11.58
N ASN A 35 19.38 19.01 11.28
CA ASN A 35 19.99 18.38 10.12
C ASN A 35 19.38 18.86 8.80
N LEU A 36 18.07 19.02 8.74
CA LEU A 36 17.41 19.60 7.56
C LEU A 36 17.88 21.03 7.29
N VAL A 37 18.09 21.85 8.32
CA VAL A 37 18.67 23.20 8.14
C VAL A 37 20.05 23.10 7.49
N LYS A 38 20.92 22.19 7.99
CA LYS A 38 22.27 22.01 7.41
C LYS A 38 22.19 21.58 5.95
N VAL A 39 21.41 20.53 5.66
CA VAL A 39 21.24 19.99 4.29
C VAL A 39 20.72 21.08 3.34
N VAL A 40 19.63 21.77 3.72
CA VAL A 40 18.98 22.75 2.83
C VAL A 40 19.83 24.02 2.63
N LYS A 41 20.66 24.39 3.62
CA LYS A 41 21.52 25.58 3.53
C LYS A 41 22.55 25.48 2.40
N ASP A 42 23.05 24.29 2.13
CA ASP A 42 24.08 24.04 1.11
C ASP A 42 23.50 23.93 -0.30
N LEU A 43 22.16 23.77 -0.44
CA LEU A 43 21.47 23.63 -1.72
C LEU A 43 21.22 25.00 -2.38
N LYS A 44 21.53 25.08 -3.68
CA LYS A 44 21.52 26.36 -4.41
C LYS A 44 20.26 26.62 -5.24
N ASN A 45 19.50 25.55 -5.56
CA ASN A 45 18.26 25.63 -6.33
C ASN A 45 17.03 25.37 -5.47
N ARG A 46 15.88 25.08 -6.10
CA ARG A 46 14.66 24.74 -5.39
C ARG A 46 14.84 23.46 -4.59
N VAL A 47 14.21 23.42 -3.46
CA VAL A 47 14.18 22.25 -2.58
C VAL A 47 12.73 21.82 -2.40
N PHE A 48 12.49 20.54 -2.63
CA PHE A 48 11.20 19.89 -2.36
C PHE A 48 11.39 18.93 -1.19
N VAL A 49 10.62 19.11 -0.13
CA VAL A 49 10.60 18.18 1.02
C VAL A 49 9.30 17.42 1.00
N THR A 50 9.39 16.10 0.97
CA THR A 50 8.20 15.24 1.07
C THR A 50 8.05 14.73 2.48
N SER A 51 6.80 14.68 2.96
CA SER A 51 6.46 14.16 4.29
C SER A 51 5.01 13.67 4.33
N PHE A 52 4.65 12.95 5.40
CA PHE A 52 3.26 12.67 5.73
C PHE A 52 2.56 13.97 6.16
N ALA A 53 1.38 14.22 5.61
CA ALA A 53 0.60 15.40 5.98
C ALA A 53 0.18 15.39 7.47
N SER A 54 0.04 14.21 8.07
CA SER A 54 -0.32 14.03 9.49
C SER A 54 0.83 14.32 10.47
N ASN A 55 2.07 14.40 9.99
CA ASN A 55 3.21 14.73 10.84
C ASN A 55 3.33 16.26 11.05
N VAL A 56 2.53 16.81 11.95
CA VAL A 56 2.48 18.26 12.21
C VAL A 56 3.83 18.80 12.69
N ALA A 57 4.59 18.03 13.47
CA ALA A 57 5.94 18.41 13.92
C ALA A 57 6.91 18.59 12.74
N ARG A 58 6.79 17.75 11.70
CA ARG A 58 7.58 17.87 10.46
C ARG A 58 7.14 19.07 9.62
N LEU A 59 5.82 19.39 9.59
CA LEU A 59 5.32 20.61 8.94
C LEU A 59 5.93 21.84 9.59
N GLU A 60 5.96 21.90 10.92
CA GLU A 60 6.60 22.96 11.69
C GLU A 60 8.11 23.02 11.41
N THR A 61 8.77 21.87 11.42
CA THR A 61 10.19 21.74 11.10
C THR A 61 10.53 22.32 9.72
N VAL A 62 9.78 21.94 8.68
CA VAL A 62 10.03 22.43 7.31
C VAL A 62 9.77 23.93 7.20
N ALA A 63 8.76 24.46 7.88
CA ALA A 63 8.54 25.91 7.94
C ALA A 63 9.68 26.65 8.65
N TYR A 64 10.22 26.09 9.73
CA TYR A 64 11.39 26.60 10.41
C TYR A 64 12.64 26.57 9.50
N VAL A 65 12.86 25.45 8.79
CA VAL A 65 13.96 25.33 7.82
C VAL A 65 13.87 26.38 6.72
N ALA A 66 12.67 26.62 6.18
CA ALA A 66 12.45 27.65 5.18
C ALA A 66 12.90 29.04 5.70
N LYS A 67 12.51 29.37 6.94
CA LYS A 67 12.90 30.63 7.58
C LYS A 67 14.41 30.73 7.79
N GLU A 68 15.05 29.72 8.37
CA GLU A 68 16.48 29.71 8.69
C GLU A 68 17.38 29.74 7.44
N THR A 69 16.85 29.27 6.31
CA THR A 69 17.58 29.24 5.03
C THR A 69 17.17 30.36 4.08
N ASN A 70 16.41 31.36 4.57
CA ASN A 70 15.90 32.52 3.81
C ASN A 70 15.09 32.07 2.56
N ARG A 71 14.35 30.97 2.65
CA ARG A 71 13.48 30.45 1.59
C ARG A 71 12.01 30.72 1.90
N SER A 72 11.25 31.00 0.87
CA SER A 72 9.79 31.10 0.96
C SER A 72 9.17 29.70 0.92
N LEU A 73 8.28 29.40 1.87
CA LEU A 73 7.58 28.13 1.94
C LEU A 73 6.42 28.08 0.94
N VAL A 74 6.37 27.02 0.14
CA VAL A 74 5.27 26.69 -0.75
C VAL A 74 4.72 25.32 -0.30
N VAL A 75 3.42 25.22 -0.07
CA VAL A 75 2.77 23.97 0.36
C VAL A 75 1.98 23.38 -0.81
N VAL A 76 2.22 22.08 -1.09
CA VAL A 76 1.64 21.40 -2.23
C VAL A 76 0.93 20.10 -1.79
N GLY A 77 -0.36 20.03 -2.07
CA GLY A 77 -1.20 18.89 -1.73
C GLY A 77 -2.34 19.27 -0.79
N ARG A 78 -3.55 18.84 -1.15
CA ARG A 78 -4.80 19.19 -0.42
C ARG A 78 -4.77 18.77 1.05
N SER A 79 -4.24 17.59 1.34
CA SER A 79 -4.13 17.10 2.71
C SER A 79 -3.14 17.89 3.57
N MET A 80 -2.05 18.41 2.98
CA MET A 80 -1.12 19.33 3.66
C MET A 80 -1.82 20.63 4.05
N HIS A 81 -2.51 21.29 3.12
CA HIS A 81 -3.26 22.51 3.42
C HIS A 81 -4.32 22.29 4.49
N ARG A 82 -5.09 21.20 4.38
CA ARG A 82 -6.10 20.86 5.40
C ARG A 82 -5.47 20.67 6.78
N MET A 83 -4.36 19.94 6.87
CA MET A 83 -3.68 19.69 8.15
C MET A 83 -3.14 20.98 8.77
N ILE A 84 -2.55 21.86 7.96
CA ILE A 84 -2.07 23.17 8.43
C ILE A 84 -3.24 24.04 8.91
N SER A 85 -4.38 24.02 8.21
CA SER A 85 -5.58 24.76 8.66
C SER A 85 -6.05 24.27 10.02
N VAL A 86 -6.26 22.96 10.16
CA VAL A 86 -6.70 22.36 11.44
C VAL A 86 -5.68 22.61 12.56
N ALA A 87 -4.39 22.46 12.29
CA ALA A 87 -3.34 22.71 13.27
C ALA A 87 -3.35 24.17 13.76
N ARG A 88 -3.61 25.13 12.87
CA ARG A 88 -3.76 26.55 13.24
C ARG A 88 -5.01 26.80 14.09
N GLU A 89 -6.15 26.18 13.76
CA GLU A 89 -7.40 26.30 14.51
C GLU A 89 -7.24 25.83 15.96
N VAL A 90 -6.52 24.73 16.20
CA VAL A 90 -6.23 24.22 17.55
C VAL A 90 -5.04 24.91 18.23
N GLY A 91 -4.49 25.94 17.61
CA GLY A 91 -3.44 26.76 18.20
C GLY A 91 -2.00 26.28 18.01
N ILE A 92 -1.81 25.24 17.19
CA ILE A 92 -0.51 24.75 16.73
C ILE A 92 -0.16 25.47 15.40
N LEU A 93 1.12 25.57 15.05
CA LEU A 93 1.59 26.22 13.82
C LEU A 93 1.19 27.71 13.66
N LYS A 94 0.97 28.43 14.75
CA LYS A 94 0.63 29.89 14.72
C LYS A 94 1.72 30.74 14.12
N ASP A 95 2.97 30.32 14.23
CA ASP A 95 4.15 31.07 13.78
C ASP A 95 4.43 30.95 12.29
N ILE A 96 3.74 30.05 11.58
CA ILE A 96 3.85 29.95 10.12
C ILE A 96 2.99 31.03 9.47
N LYS A 97 3.60 32.22 9.27
CA LYS A 97 2.86 33.40 8.82
C LYS A 97 2.61 33.42 7.31
N ILE A 98 3.57 33.00 6.50
CA ILE A 98 3.51 33.16 5.04
C ILE A 98 3.72 31.80 4.38
N ILE A 99 2.72 31.36 3.63
CA ILE A 99 2.78 30.22 2.72
C ILE A 99 2.40 30.79 1.35
N LEU A 100 3.30 30.66 0.38
CA LEU A 100 3.04 31.11 -0.98
C LEU A 100 2.17 30.10 -1.73
N ASN A 101 1.33 30.61 -2.61
CA ASN A 101 0.69 29.79 -3.63
C ASN A 101 1.60 29.62 -4.86
N GLU A 102 1.22 28.77 -5.80
CA GLU A 102 2.02 28.46 -6.99
C GLU A 102 2.30 29.69 -7.87
N LYS A 103 1.33 30.60 -7.99
CA LYS A 103 1.46 31.83 -8.77
C LYS A 103 2.43 32.84 -8.14
N GLU A 104 2.44 32.90 -6.82
CA GLU A 104 3.38 33.77 -6.06
C GLU A 104 4.79 33.14 -6.11
N ALA A 105 4.90 31.84 -6.00
CA ALA A 105 6.16 31.10 -6.11
C ALA A 105 6.82 31.31 -7.50
N ALA A 106 6.04 31.28 -8.57
CA ALA A 106 6.53 31.47 -9.93
C ALA A 106 7.24 32.85 -10.15
N LYS A 107 7.00 33.81 -9.29
CA LYS A 107 7.64 35.18 -9.35
C LYS A 107 8.95 35.22 -8.58
N LYS A 108 9.32 34.20 -7.85
CA LYS A 108 10.53 34.12 -7.04
C LYS A 108 11.66 33.39 -7.76
N LYS A 109 12.91 33.68 -7.36
CA LYS A 109 14.05 32.88 -7.81
C LYS A 109 13.97 31.46 -7.27
N LYS A 110 14.40 30.49 -8.06
CA LYS A 110 14.38 29.06 -7.67
C LYS A 110 15.11 28.84 -6.34
N SER A 111 16.25 29.49 -6.12
CA SER A 111 17.02 29.39 -4.87
C SER A 111 16.29 29.93 -3.63
N GLU A 112 15.24 30.72 -3.81
CA GLU A 112 14.45 31.28 -2.71
C GLU A 112 13.23 30.45 -2.33
N LEU A 113 13.05 29.26 -2.91
CA LEU A 113 11.86 28.44 -2.74
C LEU A 113 12.18 27.14 -2.02
N LEU A 114 11.31 26.79 -1.08
CA LEU A 114 11.23 25.49 -0.44
C LEU A 114 9.79 24.98 -0.51
N TYR A 115 9.60 23.84 -1.14
CA TYR A 115 8.31 23.20 -1.31
C TYR A 115 8.11 22.10 -0.27
N LEU A 116 6.95 22.05 0.35
CA LEU A 116 6.51 20.97 1.21
C LEU A 116 5.40 20.18 0.50
N CYS A 117 5.66 18.93 0.17
CA CYS A 117 4.81 18.12 -0.69
C CYS A 117 4.31 16.83 -0.04
N THR A 118 3.11 16.38 -0.43
CA THR A 118 2.68 14.99 -0.22
C THR A 118 3.34 14.07 -1.24
N GLY A 119 3.29 12.75 -1.01
CA GLY A 119 3.84 11.76 -1.94
C GLY A 119 5.12 11.09 -1.44
N SER A 120 5.35 11.11 -0.11
CA SER A 120 6.54 10.55 0.54
C SER A 120 6.64 9.02 0.45
N GLN A 121 5.58 8.32 0.03
CA GLN A 121 5.53 6.87 -0.12
C GLN A 121 5.23 6.43 -1.56
N GLY A 122 5.41 7.32 -2.53
CA GLY A 122 5.14 7.00 -3.93
C GLY A 122 3.64 6.85 -4.23
N GLU A 123 2.78 7.51 -3.47
CA GLU A 123 1.33 7.48 -3.70
C GLU A 123 1.00 8.07 -5.08
N PRO A 124 0.24 7.36 -5.95
CA PRO A 124 -0.03 7.81 -7.32
C PRO A 124 -0.70 9.19 -7.40
N ARG A 125 -1.49 9.56 -6.38
CA ARG A 125 -2.17 10.86 -6.27
C ARG A 125 -1.39 11.87 -5.41
N GLY A 126 -0.22 11.50 -4.90
CA GLY A 126 0.67 12.37 -4.14
C GLY A 126 1.21 13.50 -5.01
N ALA A 127 1.40 14.68 -4.43
CA ALA A 127 1.87 15.83 -5.19
C ALA A 127 3.24 15.56 -5.84
N MET A 128 4.20 14.97 -5.11
CA MET A 128 5.53 14.69 -5.64
C MET A 128 5.50 13.69 -6.82
N MET A 129 4.68 12.65 -6.74
CA MET A 129 4.54 11.70 -7.85
C MET A 129 3.98 12.37 -9.10
N ARG A 130 3.01 13.27 -8.95
CA ARG A 130 2.44 14.04 -10.06
C ARG A 130 3.44 15.05 -10.65
N ILE A 131 4.23 15.70 -9.80
CA ILE A 131 5.32 16.60 -10.24
C ILE A 131 6.36 15.78 -11.02
N ALA A 132 6.82 14.65 -10.51
CA ALA A 132 7.77 13.76 -11.19
C ALA A 132 7.24 13.16 -12.51
N ASN A 133 5.92 13.14 -12.70
CA ASN A 133 5.29 12.72 -13.96
C ASN A 133 4.95 13.89 -14.90
N ASN A 134 5.32 15.14 -14.57
CA ASN A 134 4.91 16.38 -15.26
C ASN A 134 3.37 16.52 -15.39
N ASP A 135 2.63 15.99 -14.41
CA ASP A 135 1.16 16.01 -14.32
C ASP A 135 0.66 16.90 -13.17
N PHE A 136 1.45 17.88 -12.74
CA PHE A 136 1.04 18.83 -11.72
C PHE A 136 0.99 20.24 -12.29
N GLN A 137 -0.21 20.82 -12.37
CA GLN A 137 -0.40 22.14 -12.95
C GLN A 137 0.31 23.22 -12.13
N GLY A 138 1.13 24.03 -12.78
CA GLY A 138 1.79 25.20 -12.19
C GLY A 138 3.09 24.92 -11.42
N ILE A 139 3.54 23.66 -11.36
CA ILE A 139 4.84 23.30 -10.77
C ILE A 139 5.53 22.30 -11.70
N GLU A 140 6.63 22.71 -12.28
CA GLU A 140 7.54 21.86 -13.04
C GLU A 140 8.83 21.69 -12.24
N ILE A 141 9.39 20.50 -12.23
CA ILE A 141 10.69 20.22 -11.60
C ILE A 141 11.78 20.28 -12.66
N ASP A 142 12.90 20.88 -12.32
CA ASP A 142 14.01 21.09 -13.26
C ASP A 142 15.29 20.41 -12.79
N LYS A 143 16.21 20.26 -13.72
CA LYS A 143 17.58 19.82 -13.39
C LYS A 143 18.20 20.70 -12.30
N ASN A 144 18.98 20.09 -11.42
CA ASN A 144 19.62 20.67 -10.24
C ASN A 144 18.64 21.10 -9.12
N ASP A 145 17.33 20.86 -9.25
CA ASP A 145 16.45 20.88 -8.08
C ASP A 145 16.76 19.68 -7.17
N THR A 146 16.41 19.77 -5.91
CA THR A 146 16.65 18.68 -4.94
C THR A 146 15.33 18.26 -4.31
N VAL A 147 15.08 16.95 -4.24
CA VAL A 147 13.94 16.35 -3.53
C VAL A 147 14.44 15.62 -2.31
N ILE A 148 13.98 16.02 -1.13
CA ILE A 148 14.29 15.43 0.15
C ILE A 148 13.10 14.56 0.61
N PHE A 149 13.31 13.25 0.73
CA PHE A 149 12.33 12.33 1.27
C PHE A 149 12.48 12.24 2.79
N SER A 150 11.81 13.14 3.50
CA SER A 150 11.86 13.25 4.96
C SER A 150 10.90 12.25 5.62
N SER A 151 11.02 10.98 5.22
CA SER A 151 10.22 9.85 5.69
C SER A 151 10.99 8.54 5.49
N LYS A 152 10.73 7.56 6.34
CA LYS A 152 11.21 6.19 6.14
C LYS A 152 10.45 5.52 4.99
N ILE A 153 11.14 4.69 4.22
CA ILE A 153 10.50 3.84 3.22
C ILE A 153 9.70 2.75 3.95
N ILE A 154 8.38 2.76 3.80
CA ILE A 154 7.52 1.74 4.39
C ILE A 154 7.63 0.46 3.55
N PRO A 155 7.85 -0.72 4.19
CA PRO A 155 7.89 -2.00 3.48
C PRO A 155 6.68 -2.22 2.57
N GLY A 156 6.94 -2.58 1.31
CA GLY A 156 5.94 -2.74 0.26
C GLY A 156 5.73 -1.52 -0.65
N ASN A 157 6.32 -0.37 -0.33
CA ASN A 157 6.30 0.83 -1.18
C ASN A 157 7.59 1.02 -2.00
N GLU A 158 8.61 0.19 -1.79
CA GLU A 158 9.95 0.33 -2.37
C GLU A 158 9.88 0.46 -3.89
N LYS A 159 9.15 -0.43 -4.56
CA LYS A 159 9.05 -0.43 -6.03
C LYS A 159 8.48 0.88 -6.58
N LYS A 160 7.50 1.48 -5.90
CA LYS A 160 6.88 2.75 -6.32
C LYS A 160 7.84 3.91 -6.09
N LEU A 161 8.51 3.94 -4.94
CA LEU A 161 9.48 4.97 -4.59
C LEU A 161 10.69 4.93 -5.51
N TYR A 162 11.30 3.76 -5.72
CA TYR A 162 12.44 3.63 -6.64
C TYR A 162 12.06 3.99 -8.07
N GLY A 163 10.84 3.66 -8.52
CA GLY A 163 10.33 4.13 -9.82
C GLY A 163 10.25 5.66 -9.90
N MET A 164 9.87 6.34 -8.82
CA MET A 164 9.87 7.80 -8.76
C MET A 164 11.31 8.36 -8.68
N PHE A 165 12.20 7.76 -7.89
CA PHE A 165 13.61 8.17 -7.80
C PHE A 165 14.32 8.06 -9.16
N ASN A 166 14.07 7.00 -9.91
CA ASN A 166 14.61 6.83 -11.27
C ASN A 166 14.15 7.97 -12.19
N LYS A 167 12.87 8.32 -12.19
CA LYS A 167 12.35 9.45 -12.99
C LYS A 167 12.99 10.77 -12.60
N LEU A 168 13.13 11.06 -11.31
CA LEU A 168 13.81 12.28 -10.85
C LEU A 168 15.27 12.29 -11.29
N SER A 169 15.97 11.16 -11.19
CA SER A 169 17.36 11.01 -11.64
C SER A 169 17.50 11.20 -13.15
N GLU A 170 16.59 10.67 -13.97
CA GLU A 170 16.54 10.89 -15.42
C GLU A 170 16.38 12.37 -15.78
N MET A 171 15.71 13.15 -14.90
CA MET A 171 15.53 14.59 -15.02
C MET A 171 16.73 15.39 -14.45
N HIS A 172 17.78 14.72 -14.00
CA HIS A 172 18.95 15.32 -13.30
C HIS A 172 18.55 16.11 -12.04
N VAL A 173 17.59 15.59 -11.30
CA VAL A 173 17.13 16.09 -9.99
C VAL A 173 17.81 15.26 -8.90
N ASP A 174 18.40 15.93 -7.92
CA ASP A 174 19.04 15.27 -6.80
C ASP A 174 17.98 14.71 -5.82
N VAL A 175 18.18 13.49 -5.35
CA VAL A 175 17.32 12.83 -4.37
C VAL A 175 18.10 12.59 -3.09
N ILE A 176 17.58 13.07 -1.95
CA ILE A 176 18.13 12.84 -0.62
C ILE A 176 17.12 12.03 0.20
N THR A 177 17.57 10.94 0.79
CA THR A 177 16.76 10.01 1.57
C THR A 177 17.31 9.83 3.00
N GLU A 178 16.67 9.01 3.81
CA GLU A 178 17.16 8.63 5.15
C GLU A 178 18.51 7.89 5.14
N TYR A 179 18.95 7.41 3.98
CA TYR A 179 20.28 6.77 3.81
C TYR A 179 21.41 7.77 3.59
N ASP A 180 21.07 9.00 3.15
CA ASP A 180 22.03 10.03 2.78
C ASP A 180 22.25 11.03 3.95
N ALA A 181 21.22 11.25 4.77
CA ALA A 181 21.27 12.16 5.90
C ALA A 181 20.21 11.82 6.96
N ASP A 182 20.45 12.20 8.21
CA ASP A 182 19.53 12.02 9.34
C ASP A 182 18.36 13.02 9.26
N ILE A 183 17.51 12.86 8.24
CA ILE A 183 16.38 13.75 7.91
C ILE A 183 15.03 13.15 8.28
N HIS A 184 15.04 12.02 8.95
CA HIS A 184 13.84 11.36 9.44
C HIS A 184 14.05 10.79 10.83
N VAL A 185 13.00 10.74 11.61
CA VAL A 185 12.91 10.03 12.88
C VAL A 185 11.59 9.25 12.91
N SER A 186 11.65 8.03 13.42
CA SER A 186 10.44 7.20 13.56
C SER A 186 9.50 7.77 14.62
N GLY A 187 8.20 7.76 14.33
CA GLY A 187 7.17 8.05 15.33
C GLY A 187 6.84 6.85 16.22
N HIS A 188 7.38 5.66 15.90
CA HIS A 188 7.17 4.43 16.67
C HIS A 188 8.29 4.26 17.70
N PRO A 189 7.97 3.98 18.98
CA PRO A 189 8.97 3.86 20.03
C PRO A 189 9.86 2.64 19.83
N CYS A 190 11.15 2.81 20.09
CA CYS A 190 12.08 1.71 20.20
C CYS A 190 12.02 1.07 21.60
N GLU A 191 12.74 -0.03 21.82
CA GLU A 191 12.69 -0.82 23.07
C GLU A 191 12.94 -0.01 24.32
N ASP A 192 13.98 0.85 24.34
CA ASP A 192 14.34 1.64 25.53
C ASP A 192 13.24 2.65 25.92
N GLU A 193 12.58 3.23 24.92
CA GLU A 193 11.46 4.17 25.15
C GLU A 193 10.24 3.43 25.70
N MET A 194 10.02 2.19 25.25
CA MET A 194 8.96 1.34 25.79
C MET A 194 9.25 0.92 27.23
N ILE A 195 10.51 0.55 27.54
CA ILE A 195 10.94 0.25 28.91
C ILE A 195 10.70 1.45 29.82
N ASP A 196 11.06 2.65 29.37
CA ASP A 196 10.79 3.88 30.13
C ASP A 196 9.29 4.06 30.39
N MET A 197 8.45 3.86 29.36
CA MET A 197 7.00 4.02 29.49
C MET A 197 6.41 3.03 30.49
N TYR A 198 6.81 1.76 30.43
CA TYR A 198 6.39 0.74 31.42
C TYR A 198 6.84 1.12 32.84
N ASN A 199 8.06 1.57 33.01
CA ASN A 199 8.59 2.01 34.29
C ASN A 199 7.86 3.24 34.86
N TRP A 200 7.39 4.13 33.98
CA TRP A 200 6.65 5.33 34.42
C TRP A 200 5.21 5.02 34.80
N ILE A 201 4.54 4.15 34.03
CA ILE A 201 3.11 3.88 34.17
C ILE A 201 2.83 2.75 35.14
N LYS A 202 3.64 1.66 35.08
CA LYS A 202 3.46 0.41 35.83
C LYS A 202 2.02 -0.14 35.70
N PRO A 203 1.56 -0.45 34.48
CA PRO A 203 0.22 -0.95 34.28
C PRO A 203 0.08 -2.38 34.82
N GLU A 204 -1.14 -2.76 35.22
CA GLU A 204 -1.43 -4.15 35.59
C GLU A 204 -1.54 -5.05 34.35
N ILE A 205 -2.08 -4.48 33.25
CA ILE A 205 -2.32 -5.18 31.97
C ILE A 205 -1.54 -4.49 30.86
N SER A 206 -0.86 -5.28 30.04
CA SER A 206 -0.26 -4.81 28.79
C SER A 206 -0.98 -5.43 27.60
N VAL A 207 -1.36 -4.60 26.63
CA VAL A 207 -2.00 -5.01 25.38
C VAL A 207 -1.16 -4.50 24.21
N PRO A 208 -0.21 -5.30 23.71
CA PRO A 208 0.54 -5.00 22.50
C PRO A 208 -0.37 -4.88 21.29
N VAL A 209 -0.22 -3.80 20.51
CA VAL A 209 -0.97 -3.56 19.26
C VAL A 209 -0.02 -3.04 18.16
N HIS A 210 -0.52 -2.88 16.94
CA HIS A 210 0.17 -2.24 15.83
C HIS A 210 1.53 -2.90 15.51
N GLY A 211 1.50 -4.18 15.17
CA GLY A 211 2.67 -4.96 14.76
C GLY A 211 2.26 -6.31 14.18
N GLU A 212 3.23 -6.99 13.56
CA GLU A 212 3.06 -8.40 13.21
C GLU A 212 3.08 -9.26 14.48
N HIS A 213 2.58 -10.49 14.41
CA HIS A 213 2.51 -11.40 15.56
C HIS A 213 3.85 -11.53 16.31
N ARG A 214 4.98 -11.57 15.60
CA ARG A 214 6.33 -11.59 16.21
C ARG A 214 6.62 -10.37 17.06
N HIS A 215 6.19 -9.17 16.63
CA HIS A 215 6.34 -7.93 17.38
C HIS A 215 5.47 -7.93 18.62
N LEU A 216 4.20 -8.35 18.48
CA LEU A 216 3.25 -8.44 19.60
C LEU A 216 3.74 -9.44 20.66
N LYS A 217 4.26 -10.60 20.23
CA LYS A 217 4.82 -11.60 21.12
C LYS A 217 6.02 -11.06 21.88
N TYR A 218 7.01 -10.46 21.17
CA TYR A 218 8.19 -9.88 21.81
C TYR A 218 7.80 -8.78 22.81
N HIS A 219 6.85 -7.93 22.45
CA HIS A 219 6.33 -6.87 23.33
C HIS A 219 5.67 -7.44 24.61
N SER A 220 4.86 -8.49 24.46
CA SER A 220 4.25 -9.18 25.60
C SER A 220 5.31 -9.80 26.54
N GLU A 221 6.37 -10.41 25.99
CA GLU A 221 7.50 -10.95 26.74
C GLU A 221 8.30 -9.83 27.44
N LEU A 222 8.54 -8.71 26.79
CA LEU A 222 9.16 -7.52 27.37
C LEU A 222 8.32 -6.99 28.54
N ALA A 223 7.01 -6.83 28.35
CA ALA A 223 6.12 -6.39 29.42
C ALA A 223 6.16 -7.32 30.63
N LYS A 224 6.18 -8.64 30.40
CA LYS A 224 6.32 -9.66 31.45
C LYS A 224 7.65 -9.50 32.21
N SER A 225 8.76 -9.28 31.50
CA SER A 225 10.08 -9.08 32.11
C SER A 225 10.16 -7.82 32.98
N LEU A 226 9.35 -6.83 32.66
CA LEU A 226 9.21 -5.56 33.41
C LEU A 226 8.20 -5.63 34.56
N GLY A 227 7.65 -6.83 34.85
CA GLY A 227 6.79 -7.07 36.01
C GLY A 227 5.31 -6.77 35.77
N VAL A 228 4.84 -6.64 34.54
CA VAL A 228 3.42 -6.53 34.22
C VAL A 228 2.72 -7.84 34.57
N LYS A 229 1.63 -7.75 35.35
CA LYS A 229 0.90 -8.92 35.87
C LYS A 229 0.21 -9.71 34.75
N HIS A 230 -0.41 -9.00 33.79
CA HIS A 230 -1.18 -9.58 32.69
C HIS A 230 -0.67 -9.08 31.33
N PRO A 231 0.43 -9.64 30.80
CA PRO A 231 0.90 -9.34 29.46
C PRO A 231 0.06 -10.12 28.44
N MET A 232 -0.93 -9.45 27.84
CA MET A 232 -1.85 -10.06 26.88
C MET A 232 -1.17 -10.23 25.50
N LEU A 233 -1.57 -11.28 24.79
CA LEU A 233 -1.25 -11.45 23.38
C LEU A 233 -2.57 -11.74 22.64
N ILE A 234 -3.05 -10.75 21.92
CA ILE A 234 -4.33 -10.78 21.23
C ILE A 234 -4.17 -10.71 19.72
N GLN A 235 -5.21 -11.06 19.00
CA GLN A 235 -5.29 -11.01 17.54
C GLN A 235 -6.38 -10.03 17.10
N ASN A 236 -6.32 -9.62 15.83
CA ASN A 236 -7.39 -8.82 15.24
C ASN A 236 -8.72 -9.57 15.31
N GLY A 237 -9.74 -8.92 15.84
CA GLY A 237 -11.05 -9.50 16.05
C GLY A 237 -11.33 -9.97 17.47
N ASP A 238 -10.31 -10.18 18.30
CA ASP A 238 -10.51 -10.56 19.70
C ASP A 238 -11.18 -9.42 20.49
N ILE A 239 -12.19 -9.78 21.27
CA ILE A 239 -12.85 -8.89 22.23
C ILE A 239 -12.27 -9.19 23.60
N LEU A 240 -11.42 -8.27 24.07
CA LEU A 240 -10.72 -8.38 25.34
C LEU A 240 -11.49 -7.64 26.46
N LYS A 241 -11.93 -8.38 27.47
CA LYS A 241 -12.40 -7.79 28.72
C LYS A 241 -11.18 -7.40 29.58
N LEU A 242 -11.08 -6.13 29.96
CA LEU A 242 -10.00 -5.63 30.80
C LEU A 242 -10.37 -5.66 32.28
N ALA A 243 -11.65 -5.41 32.62
CA ALA A 243 -12.20 -5.36 33.97
C ALA A 243 -13.74 -5.56 33.94
N PRO A 244 -14.40 -5.94 35.03
CA PRO A 244 -13.83 -6.35 36.31
C PRO A 244 -13.25 -7.79 36.29
N GLY A 245 -12.37 -8.09 37.23
CA GLY A 245 -11.73 -9.41 37.36
C GLY A 245 -10.50 -9.55 36.48
N GLU A 246 -10.05 -10.77 36.25
CA GLU A 246 -8.89 -11.06 35.42
C GLU A 246 -9.20 -10.71 33.94
N PRO A 247 -8.20 -10.16 33.20
CA PRO A 247 -8.39 -9.88 31.78
C PRO A 247 -8.45 -11.18 30.98
N GLU A 248 -9.41 -11.26 30.08
CA GLU A 248 -9.64 -12.45 29.24
C GLU A 248 -10.23 -12.09 27.88
N VAL A 249 -9.94 -12.88 26.86
CA VAL A 249 -10.64 -12.81 25.57
C VAL A 249 -11.99 -13.47 25.73
N ILE A 250 -13.07 -12.68 25.65
CA ILE A 250 -14.44 -13.12 25.93
C ILE A 250 -15.23 -13.50 24.66
N ASP A 251 -14.83 -12.96 23.51
CA ASP A 251 -15.52 -13.18 22.23
C ASP A 251 -14.62 -12.78 21.07
N GLN A 252 -15.10 -13.00 19.85
CA GLN A 252 -14.43 -12.58 18.61
C GLN A 252 -15.42 -11.91 17.67
N CYS A 253 -15.01 -10.82 17.03
CA CYS A 253 -15.73 -10.20 15.93
C CYS A 253 -15.04 -10.49 14.60
N MET A 254 -15.79 -10.37 13.52
CA MET A 254 -15.24 -10.53 12.17
C MET A 254 -14.11 -9.53 11.94
N SER A 255 -12.94 -10.02 11.59
CA SER A 255 -11.78 -9.22 11.21
C SER A 255 -11.32 -9.58 9.81
N GLY A 256 -10.55 -8.69 9.16
CA GLY A 256 -10.03 -8.93 7.82
C GLY A 256 -10.24 -7.73 6.90
N ARG A 257 -9.94 -7.95 5.61
CA ARG A 257 -10.08 -6.91 4.58
C ARG A 257 -11.37 -7.07 3.84
N LEU A 258 -12.15 -6.01 3.75
CA LEU A 258 -13.30 -5.88 2.87
C LEU A 258 -12.93 -5.01 1.68
N TYR A 259 -13.36 -5.42 0.48
CA TYR A 259 -13.20 -4.64 -0.75
C TYR A 259 -14.54 -4.09 -1.20
N PHE A 260 -14.52 -2.88 -1.73
CA PHE A 260 -15.65 -2.37 -2.47
C PHE A 260 -15.73 -3.07 -3.82
N ASP A 261 -16.83 -3.76 -4.06
CA ASP A 261 -17.17 -4.36 -5.33
C ASP A 261 -18.49 -3.75 -5.86
N GLY A 262 -18.36 -2.75 -6.70
CA GLY A 262 -19.48 -1.90 -7.09
C GLY A 262 -20.00 -1.13 -5.88
N ASN A 263 -21.21 -1.46 -5.44
CA ASN A 263 -21.88 -0.83 -4.29
C ASN A 263 -21.91 -1.70 -3.02
N LYS A 264 -21.16 -2.81 -3.01
CA LYS A 264 -21.14 -3.77 -1.90
C LYS A 264 -19.74 -3.91 -1.29
N LEU A 265 -19.69 -4.14 0.01
CA LEU A 265 -18.49 -4.59 0.70
C LEU A 265 -18.47 -6.12 0.67
N VAL A 266 -17.38 -6.68 0.20
CA VAL A 266 -17.18 -8.13 0.09
C VAL A 266 -15.85 -8.55 0.72
N PRO A 267 -15.77 -9.73 1.35
CA PRO A 267 -14.51 -10.27 1.87
C PRO A 267 -13.46 -10.43 0.76
N SER A 268 -12.20 -10.20 1.12
CA SER A 268 -11.05 -10.26 0.18
C SER A 268 -10.85 -11.65 -0.44
N ASP A 269 -11.32 -12.70 0.21
CA ASP A 269 -11.26 -14.11 -0.19
C ASP A 269 -12.52 -14.59 -0.92
N SER A 270 -13.46 -13.69 -1.21
CA SER A 270 -14.68 -14.04 -1.92
C SER A 270 -14.39 -14.65 -3.31
N TYR A 271 -15.20 -15.66 -3.66
CA TYR A 271 -15.03 -16.47 -4.88
C TYR A 271 -14.94 -15.60 -6.14
N HIS A 272 -15.84 -14.63 -6.33
CA HIS A 272 -15.88 -13.78 -7.51
C HIS A 272 -14.66 -12.84 -7.65
N LEU A 273 -14.04 -12.41 -6.55
CA LEU A 273 -12.80 -11.65 -6.61
C LEU A 273 -11.62 -12.55 -7.01
N SER A 274 -11.58 -13.76 -6.48
CA SER A 274 -10.58 -14.78 -6.86
C SER A 274 -10.73 -15.18 -8.34
N GLU A 275 -11.96 -15.28 -8.82
CA GLU A 275 -12.27 -15.57 -10.23
C GLU A 275 -11.80 -14.43 -11.14
N ARG A 276 -12.11 -13.16 -10.84
CA ARG A 276 -11.60 -12.00 -11.60
C ARG A 276 -10.09 -11.96 -11.65
N LYS A 277 -9.42 -12.29 -10.55
CA LYS A 277 -7.96 -12.38 -10.52
C LYS A 277 -7.44 -13.46 -11.45
N ARG A 278 -8.10 -14.61 -11.51
CA ARG A 278 -7.76 -15.69 -12.46
C ARG A 278 -7.98 -15.26 -13.91
N MET A 279 -9.10 -14.60 -14.21
CA MET A 279 -9.38 -14.04 -15.55
C MET A 279 -8.29 -13.05 -15.97
N SER A 280 -7.87 -12.16 -15.09
CA SER A 280 -6.83 -11.15 -15.36
C SER A 280 -5.50 -11.76 -15.80
N PHE A 281 -5.13 -12.93 -15.25
CA PHE A 281 -3.88 -13.61 -15.59
C PHE A 281 -3.99 -14.58 -16.76
N ASN A 282 -5.10 -15.32 -16.84
CA ASN A 282 -5.23 -16.44 -17.73
C ASN A 282 -6.16 -16.18 -18.92
N GLY A 283 -6.96 -15.12 -18.85
CA GLY A 283 -7.99 -14.84 -19.85
C GLY A 283 -9.23 -15.71 -19.71
N ILE A 284 -10.11 -15.58 -20.70
CA ILE A 284 -11.40 -16.28 -20.80
C ILE A 284 -11.48 -16.92 -22.17
N LEU A 285 -11.99 -18.14 -22.23
CA LEU A 285 -12.30 -18.89 -23.44
C LEU A 285 -13.77 -19.30 -23.39
N ASN A 286 -14.54 -18.90 -24.39
CA ASN A 286 -15.94 -19.33 -24.56
C ASN A 286 -16.06 -20.18 -25.83
N ILE A 287 -16.69 -21.33 -25.71
CA ILE A 287 -16.92 -22.26 -26.82
C ILE A 287 -18.39 -22.63 -26.85
N THR A 288 -19.04 -22.41 -27.97
CA THR A 288 -20.41 -22.83 -28.21
C THR A 288 -20.45 -23.87 -29.31
N CYS A 289 -20.98 -25.06 -29.03
CA CYS A 289 -21.12 -26.15 -29.97
C CYS A 289 -22.59 -26.46 -30.19
N VAL A 290 -23.03 -26.44 -31.45
CA VAL A 290 -24.39 -26.86 -31.86
C VAL A 290 -24.32 -28.33 -32.24
N LEU A 291 -25.09 -29.18 -31.51
CA LEU A 291 -25.03 -30.64 -31.65
C LEU A 291 -26.39 -31.18 -32.20
N ASN A 292 -26.28 -32.13 -33.13
CA ASN A 292 -27.42 -32.89 -33.57
C ASN A 292 -27.81 -34.03 -32.61
N LYS A 293 -28.92 -34.72 -32.87
CA LYS A 293 -29.40 -35.85 -32.04
C LYS A 293 -28.39 -37.02 -31.85
N LYS A 294 -27.37 -37.11 -32.69
CA LYS A 294 -26.26 -38.09 -32.60
C LYS A 294 -25.05 -37.57 -31.87
N LEU A 295 -25.15 -36.39 -31.22
CA LEU A 295 -24.03 -35.67 -30.54
C LEU A 295 -22.86 -35.35 -31.46
N ARG A 296 -23.13 -35.07 -32.76
CA ARG A 296 -22.15 -34.57 -33.70
C ARG A 296 -22.36 -33.07 -33.93
N LEU A 297 -21.28 -32.36 -34.21
CA LEU A 297 -21.36 -30.95 -34.58
C LEU A 297 -22.28 -30.77 -35.80
N ASN A 298 -23.22 -29.82 -35.70
CA ASN A 298 -24.13 -29.46 -36.81
C ASN A 298 -23.64 -28.24 -37.58
N SER A 299 -22.78 -27.44 -37.00
CA SER A 299 -22.09 -26.28 -37.55
C SER A 299 -20.72 -26.10 -36.91
N PRO A 300 -19.83 -25.29 -37.49
CA PRO A 300 -18.57 -24.93 -36.86
C PRO A 300 -18.75 -24.44 -35.42
N PRO A 301 -17.87 -24.80 -34.46
CA PRO A 301 -17.94 -24.26 -33.13
C PRO A 301 -17.69 -22.77 -33.11
N ILE A 302 -18.46 -22.02 -32.34
CA ILE A 302 -18.21 -20.58 -32.13
C ILE A 302 -17.26 -20.42 -30.97
N ILE A 303 -16.07 -19.88 -31.22
CA ILE A 303 -15.00 -19.69 -30.24
C ILE A 303 -14.75 -18.20 -30.06
N SER A 304 -14.72 -17.75 -28.81
CA SER A 304 -14.27 -16.40 -28.49
C SER A 304 -13.29 -16.42 -27.32
N CYS A 305 -12.28 -15.59 -27.41
CA CYS A 305 -11.15 -15.55 -26.49
C CYS A 305 -10.85 -14.12 -26.06
N ASN A 306 -10.64 -13.89 -24.76
CA ASN A 306 -10.28 -12.58 -24.25
C ASN A 306 -9.10 -12.69 -23.27
N GLY A 307 -8.10 -11.83 -23.43
CA GLY A 307 -6.91 -11.77 -22.59
C GLY A 307 -5.92 -12.93 -22.79
N ILE A 308 -5.99 -13.60 -23.94
CA ILE A 308 -5.05 -14.62 -24.40
C ILE A 308 -4.49 -14.13 -25.73
N ASP A 309 -3.22 -14.35 -25.96
CA ASP A 309 -2.63 -14.15 -27.28
C ASP A 309 -3.24 -15.16 -28.25
N LEU A 310 -3.65 -14.71 -29.43
CA LEU A 310 -4.33 -15.55 -30.43
C LEU A 310 -3.34 -16.21 -31.40
N PHE A 311 -2.08 -15.80 -31.35
CA PHE A 311 -1.01 -16.37 -32.15
C PHE A 311 -0.03 -17.11 -31.24
N ASP A 312 0.47 -18.23 -31.70
CA ASP A 312 1.52 -18.96 -31.00
C ASP A 312 2.93 -18.45 -31.41
N GLU A 313 3.96 -19.10 -30.90
CA GLU A 313 5.37 -18.73 -31.22
C GLU A 313 5.77 -18.91 -32.70
N TYR A 314 4.89 -19.50 -33.52
CA TYR A 314 5.08 -19.72 -34.96
C TYR A 314 4.13 -18.86 -35.80
N ASP A 315 3.42 -17.89 -35.22
CA ASP A 315 2.39 -17.08 -35.85
C ASP A 315 1.15 -17.88 -36.37
N ASP A 316 0.94 -19.10 -35.85
CA ASP A 316 -0.24 -19.90 -36.17
C ASP A 316 -1.44 -19.43 -35.33
N ASP A 317 -2.63 -19.33 -35.96
CA ASP A 317 -3.84 -18.95 -35.30
C ASP A 317 -4.30 -20.07 -34.33
N ILE A 318 -4.31 -19.73 -33.05
CA ILE A 318 -4.69 -20.65 -31.97
C ILE A 318 -6.19 -21.01 -32.05
N ILE A 319 -7.03 -20.11 -32.54
CA ILE A 319 -8.49 -20.32 -32.66
C ILE A 319 -8.78 -21.36 -33.74
N ASP A 320 -8.19 -21.23 -34.93
CA ASP A 320 -8.35 -22.17 -36.04
C ASP A 320 -7.86 -23.58 -35.62
N SER A 321 -6.69 -23.66 -35.00
CA SER A 321 -6.16 -24.91 -34.47
C SER A 321 -7.00 -25.53 -33.36
N LEU A 322 -7.63 -24.71 -32.51
CA LEU A 322 -8.57 -25.19 -31.47
C LEU A 322 -9.88 -25.68 -32.09
N GLU A 323 -10.34 -25.05 -33.15
CA GLU A 323 -11.53 -25.49 -33.88
C GLU A 323 -11.33 -26.90 -34.43
N GLU A 324 -10.18 -27.19 -35.06
CA GLU A 324 -9.85 -28.53 -35.53
C GLU A 324 -9.79 -29.55 -34.39
N GLU A 325 -9.22 -29.20 -33.24
CA GLU A 325 -9.17 -30.07 -32.07
C GLU A 325 -10.58 -30.39 -31.54
N ILE A 326 -11.50 -29.44 -31.59
CA ILE A 326 -12.90 -29.65 -31.21
C ILE A 326 -13.62 -30.58 -32.22
N TYR A 327 -13.39 -30.44 -33.51
CA TYR A 327 -13.89 -31.39 -34.53
C TYR A 327 -13.38 -32.80 -34.24
N ASN A 328 -12.06 -32.95 -34.04
CA ASN A 328 -11.43 -34.23 -33.70
C ASN A 328 -12.01 -34.85 -32.42
N PHE A 329 -12.31 -34.04 -31.41
CA PHE A 329 -12.95 -34.48 -30.17
C PHE A 329 -14.32 -35.13 -30.44
N PHE A 330 -15.18 -34.50 -31.25
CA PHE A 330 -16.51 -35.03 -31.55
C PHE A 330 -16.48 -36.20 -32.52
N ASP A 331 -15.50 -36.27 -33.44
CA ASP A 331 -15.39 -37.35 -34.40
C ASP A 331 -14.80 -38.64 -33.83
N ASN A 332 -13.85 -38.54 -32.93
CA ASN A 332 -13.17 -39.67 -32.33
C ASN A 332 -13.92 -40.28 -31.12
N THR A 333 -14.98 -39.66 -30.65
CA THR A 333 -15.66 -40.09 -29.44
C THR A 333 -16.92 -40.89 -29.77
N ASN A 334 -16.73 -42.12 -30.24
CA ASN A 334 -17.83 -43.08 -30.61
C ASN A 334 -18.73 -43.52 -29.46
N ASN A 335 -18.41 -43.20 -28.18
CA ASN A 335 -19.15 -43.55 -26.98
C ASN A 335 -19.33 -42.36 -26.03
N LEU A 336 -19.73 -41.19 -26.56
CA LEU A 336 -20.17 -40.11 -25.70
C LEU A 336 -21.46 -40.56 -24.98
N SER A 337 -21.36 -40.76 -23.67
CA SER A 337 -22.56 -41.03 -22.88
C SER A 337 -23.53 -39.87 -23.06
N LYS A 338 -24.82 -40.14 -23.28
CA LYS A 338 -25.90 -39.16 -23.47
C LYS A 338 -26.06 -38.12 -22.31
N LYS A 339 -25.13 -38.06 -21.35
CA LYS A 339 -25.13 -37.10 -20.27
C LYS A 339 -24.23 -35.90 -20.64
N ASP A 340 -24.86 -34.80 -21.02
CA ASP A 340 -24.19 -33.51 -21.36
C ASP A 340 -23.08 -33.10 -20.40
N SER A 341 -23.25 -33.36 -19.11
CA SER A 341 -22.25 -33.02 -18.08
C SER A 341 -20.90 -33.73 -18.26
N LYS A 342 -20.87 -34.91 -18.88
CA LYS A 342 -19.60 -35.62 -19.16
C LYS A 342 -18.96 -35.09 -20.43
N VAL A 343 -19.73 -34.74 -21.45
CA VAL A 343 -19.22 -34.14 -22.71
C VAL A 343 -18.65 -32.76 -22.37
N HIS A 344 -19.40 -31.95 -21.64
CA HIS A 344 -18.98 -30.62 -21.19
C HIS A 344 -17.63 -30.67 -20.47
N LYS A 345 -17.46 -31.48 -19.42
CA LYS A 345 -16.21 -31.58 -18.65
C LYS A 345 -15.04 -32.08 -19.50
N LYS A 346 -15.26 -33.04 -20.40
CA LYS A 346 -14.19 -33.54 -21.28
C LYS A 346 -13.77 -32.47 -22.29
N LEU A 347 -14.71 -31.80 -22.93
CA LEU A 347 -14.41 -30.73 -23.88
C LEU A 347 -13.72 -29.55 -23.20
N GLU A 348 -14.18 -29.16 -22.01
CA GLU A 348 -13.51 -28.15 -21.18
C GLU A 348 -12.04 -28.52 -20.90
N SER A 349 -11.79 -29.77 -20.51
CA SER A 349 -10.44 -30.26 -20.24
C SER A 349 -9.54 -30.27 -21.46
N VAL A 350 -10.06 -30.75 -22.62
CA VAL A 350 -9.33 -30.77 -23.89
C VAL A 350 -8.96 -29.34 -24.31
N SER A 351 -9.92 -28.43 -24.33
CA SER A 351 -9.71 -27.03 -24.72
C SER A 351 -8.73 -26.31 -23.79
N LYS A 352 -8.83 -26.50 -22.48
CA LYS A 352 -7.87 -25.96 -21.50
C LYS A 352 -6.45 -26.48 -21.72
N ASN A 353 -6.32 -27.79 -21.95
CA ASN A 353 -5.01 -28.39 -22.18
C ASN A 353 -4.41 -27.93 -23.50
N PHE A 354 -5.23 -27.76 -24.53
CA PHE A 354 -4.80 -27.25 -25.82
C PHE A 354 -4.21 -25.84 -25.70
N ILE A 355 -4.96 -24.92 -25.08
CA ILE A 355 -4.49 -23.53 -24.84
C ILE A 355 -3.23 -23.55 -23.95
N PHE A 356 -3.22 -24.36 -22.88
CA PHE A 356 -2.08 -24.44 -21.96
C PHE A 356 -0.79 -24.88 -22.65
N LYS A 357 -0.87 -25.85 -23.55
CA LYS A 357 0.32 -26.33 -24.29
C LYS A 357 0.97 -25.22 -25.13
N ARG A 358 0.17 -24.32 -25.73
CA ARG A 358 0.62 -23.24 -26.60
C ARG A 358 1.00 -21.97 -25.86
N THR A 359 0.20 -21.57 -24.89
CA THR A 359 0.31 -20.24 -24.25
C THR A 359 0.78 -20.28 -22.80
N ARG A 360 0.88 -21.48 -22.20
CA ARG A 360 1.10 -21.70 -20.75
C ARG A 360 0.04 -21.05 -19.85
N LYS A 361 -1.08 -20.58 -20.42
CA LYS A 361 -2.22 -20.03 -19.68
C LYS A 361 -3.31 -21.06 -19.48
N LYS A 362 -4.06 -20.93 -18.38
CA LYS A 362 -5.22 -21.80 -18.05
C LYS A 362 -6.48 -20.93 -17.97
N PRO A 363 -7.09 -20.57 -19.09
CA PRO A 363 -8.22 -19.67 -19.11
C PRO A 363 -9.42 -20.18 -18.33
N LEU A 364 -10.26 -19.26 -17.86
CA LEU A 364 -11.61 -19.62 -17.47
C LEU A 364 -12.36 -20.05 -18.73
N THR A 365 -12.75 -21.33 -18.80
CA THR A 365 -13.32 -21.90 -20.01
C THR A 365 -14.81 -22.16 -19.80
N ASN A 366 -15.64 -21.55 -20.61
CA ASN A 366 -17.10 -21.73 -20.64
C ASN A 366 -17.47 -22.55 -21.88
N ILE A 367 -18.14 -23.66 -21.68
CA ILE A 367 -18.64 -24.51 -22.78
C ILE A 367 -20.16 -24.41 -22.82
N HIS A 368 -20.72 -24.10 -23.98
CA HIS A 368 -22.15 -24.12 -24.23
C HIS A 368 -22.45 -25.23 -25.24
N LEU A 369 -23.32 -26.15 -24.89
CA LEU A 369 -23.81 -27.22 -25.76
C LEU A 369 -25.27 -26.93 -26.10
N VAL A 370 -25.57 -26.71 -27.36
CA VAL A 370 -26.90 -26.44 -27.88
C VAL A 370 -27.36 -27.65 -28.67
N HIS A 371 -28.50 -28.28 -28.35
CA HIS A 371 -29.05 -29.44 -29.04
C HIS A 371 -30.18 -29.04 -29.98
N ILE A 372 -30.14 -29.56 -31.22
CA ILE A 372 -31.15 -29.33 -32.24
C ILE A 372 -31.70 -30.64 -32.82
#